data_6376080dff866f5bb41bc1e999866e65
#
_entry.id   6376080dff866f5bb41bc1e999866e65
#
_cell.length_a   1.000
_cell.length_b   1.000
_cell.length_c   1.000
_cell.angle_alpha   90.00
_cell.angle_beta   90.00
_cell.angle_gamma   90.00
#
_symmetry.space_group_name_H-M   'P 1'
#
loop_
_entity.id
_entity.type
_entity.pdbx_description
1 polymer ?
#
loop_
_entity_poly.entity_id
_entity_poly.type
_entity_poly.pdbx_seq_one_letter_code
_entity_poly.pdbx_strand_id
1 'polypeptide(L)'
;KAIFISFSMDRETIKNIIYLAKKEGAEVYVNGLHPQHKMVNETMMLLREIVQGIEEPPIVRFNPTAFKKYDVNSVPTILYRELDRYIIASGVTSFDWLETEYKNQNESVNYGVTGPVSQVIEKSIIDEMKERMANYDWKAQRKRTIDSFWSRQDYTPLPRATSTEEWLIDPTISASKDIS
;
A
#
# COMPACT_ATOMS: atom_id res chain seq x y z
N LYS A 1 -1.00 -11.96 -13.81
CA LYS A 1 0.42 -11.67 -14.04
C LYS A 1 0.88 -10.62 -13.05
N ALA A 2 2.07 -10.78 -12.46
CA ALA A 2 2.71 -9.76 -11.63
C ALA A 2 4.23 -9.76 -11.83
N ILE A 3 4.84 -8.60 -11.64
CA ILE A 3 6.30 -8.41 -11.64
C ILE A 3 6.69 -7.76 -10.31
N PHE A 4 7.67 -8.34 -9.65
CA PHE A 4 8.25 -7.81 -8.43
C PHE A 4 9.50 -7.00 -8.79
N ILE A 5 9.60 -5.79 -8.27
CA ILE A 5 10.73 -4.88 -8.44
C ILE A 5 11.25 -4.38 -7.10
N SER A 6 12.47 -3.87 -7.09
CA SER A 6 13.11 -3.21 -5.95
C SER A 6 13.87 -1.96 -6.41
N PHE A 7 14.01 -0.99 -5.53
CA PHE A 7 14.82 0.21 -5.76
C PHE A 7 16.34 -0.05 -5.71
N SER A 8 16.76 -1.31 -5.49
CA SER A 8 18.14 -1.76 -5.74
C SER A 8 18.50 -1.83 -7.21
N MET A 9 17.47 -1.90 -8.08
CA MET A 9 17.65 -1.90 -9.53
C MET A 9 17.86 -0.47 -10.03
N ASP A 10 18.58 -0.32 -11.12
CA ASP A 10 18.74 0.99 -11.75
C ASP A 10 17.41 1.48 -12.35
N ARG A 11 17.28 2.82 -12.48
CA ARG A 11 16.05 3.47 -12.94
C ARG A 11 15.61 3.03 -14.34
N GLU A 12 16.57 2.83 -15.23
CA GLU A 12 16.31 2.41 -16.61
C GLU A 12 15.71 1.01 -16.64
N THR A 13 16.27 0.09 -15.87
CA THR A 13 15.75 -1.27 -15.73
C THR A 13 14.34 -1.28 -15.13
N ILE A 14 14.09 -0.49 -14.07
CA ILE A 14 12.74 -0.36 -13.50
C ILE A 14 11.76 0.17 -14.56
N LYS A 15 12.14 1.19 -15.33
CA LYS A 15 11.31 1.76 -16.39
C LYS A 15 10.98 0.74 -17.47
N ASN A 16 11.96 -0.04 -17.90
CA ASN A 16 11.80 -1.09 -18.91
C ASN A 16 10.86 -2.20 -18.42
N ILE A 17 10.96 -2.58 -17.15
CA ILE A 17 10.07 -3.55 -16.52
C ILE A 17 8.63 -3.02 -16.41
N ILE A 18 8.47 -1.75 -16.06
CA ILE A 18 7.14 -1.13 -16.00
C ILE A 18 6.51 -1.07 -17.41
N TYR A 19 7.32 -0.79 -18.44
CA TYR A 19 6.86 -0.83 -19.83
C TYR A 19 6.44 -2.25 -20.25
N LEU A 20 7.24 -3.25 -19.88
CA LEU A 20 6.89 -4.66 -20.08
C LEU A 20 5.60 -5.03 -19.36
N ALA A 21 5.45 -4.62 -18.08
CA ALA A 21 4.24 -4.88 -17.30
C ALA A 21 2.99 -4.30 -17.97
N LYS A 22 3.09 -3.09 -18.54
CA LYS A 22 2.01 -2.49 -19.34
C LYS A 22 1.65 -3.39 -20.52
N LYS A 23 2.65 -3.79 -21.31
CA LYS A 23 2.44 -4.63 -22.51
C LYS A 23 1.77 -5.97 -22.16
N GLU A 24 2.15 -6.57 -21.05
CA GLU A 24 1.68 -7.87 -20.60
C GLU A 24 0.40 -7.82 -19.74
N GLY A 25 -0.11 -6.63 -19.43
CA GLY A 25 -1.24 -6.44 -18.52
C GLY A 25 -0.92 -6.94 -17.10
N ALA A 26 0.34 -6.85 -16.69
CA ALA A 26 0.82 -7.31 -15.39
C ALA A 26 0.79 -6.18 -14.35
N GLU A 27 0.52 -6.52 -13.08
CA GLU A 27 0.69 -5.61 -11.95
C GLU A 27 2.17 -5.56 -11.54
N VAL A 28 2.62 -4.40 -11.05
CA VAL A 28 3.97 -4.23 -10.51
C VAL A 28 3.92 -4.14 -9.00
N TYR A 29 4.70 -4.99 -8.31
CA TYR A 29 4.76 -5.04 -6.86
C TYR A 29 6.08 -4.53 -6.33
N VAL A 30 6.00 -3.70 -5.28
CA VAL A 30 7.14 -3.18 -4.51
C VAL A 30 6.96 -3.62 -3.06
N ASN A 31 8.04 -4.00 -2.39
CA ASN A 31 7.99 -4.49 -1.00
C ASN A 31 7.68 -3.37 0.00
N GLY A 32 8.28 -2.21 -0.16
CA GLY A 32 8.16 -1.12 0.79
C GLY A 32 8.67 0.21 0.27
N LEU A 33 8.99 1.11 1.19
CA LEU A 33 9.49 2.43 0.86
C LEU A 33 10.95 2.35 0.38
N HIS A 34 11.32 3.29 -0.49
CA HIS A 34 12.73 3.49 -0.81
C HIS A 34 13.54 3.70 0.47
N PRO A 35 14.72 3.06 0.64
CA PRO A 35 15.46 3.08 1.92
C PRO A 35 15.81 4.48 2.44
N GLN A 36 15.92 5.47 1.55
CA GLN A 36 16.23 6.87 1.92
C GLN A 36 14.98 7.70 2.22
N HIS A 37 13.78 7.17 1.98
CA HIS A 37 12.53 7.88 2.15
C HIS A 37 11.87 7.55 3.49
N LYS A 38 11.34 8.57 4.16
CA LYS A 38 10.61 8.42 5.42
C LYS A 38 9.10 8.37 5.20
N MET A 39 8.63 8.91 4.09
CA MET A 39 7.22 9.06 3.79
C MET A 39 6.83 8.30 2.51
N VAL A 40 5.61 7.77 2.50
CA VAL A 40 5.06 7.06 1.33
C VAL A 40 5.02 7.96 0.09
N ASN A 41 4.62 9.22 0.27
CA ASN A 41 4.53 10.18 -0.83
C ASN A 41 5.87 10.42 -1.54
N GLU A 42 7.00 10.42 -0.83
CA GLU A 42 8.34 10.57 -1.42
C GLU A 42 8.65 9.41 -2.37
N THR A 43 8.37 8.19 -1.94
CA THR A 43 8.56 6.99 -2.79
C THR A 43 7.57 6.99 -3.97
N MET A 44 6.33 7.44 -3.76
CA MET A 44 5.35 7.55 -4.84
C MET A 44 5.73 8.61 -5.87
N MET A 45 6.32 9.73 -5.44
CA MET A 45 6.86 10.73 -6.37
C MET A 45 8.00 10.17 -7.21
N LEU A 46 8.94 9.44 -6.60
CA LEU A 46 10.01 8.76 -7.32
C LEU A 46 9.46 7.77 -8.35
N LEU A 47 8.47 6.95 -7.99
CA LEU A 47 7.82 6.04 -8.93
C LEU A 47 7.15 6.81 -10.07
N ARG A 48 6.48 7.92 -9.77
CA ARG A 48 5.86 8.78 -10.78
C ARG A 48 6.89 9.37 -11.76
N GLU A 49 8.05 9.78 -11.27
CA GLU A 49 9.15 10.22 -12.14
C GLU A 49 9.65 9.11 -13.06
N ILE A 50 9.78 7.88 -12.53
CA ILE A 50 10.24 6.73 -13.32
C ILE A 50 9.25 6.39 -14.44
N VAL A 51 7.94 6.45 -14.16
CA VAL A 51 6.90 6.16 -15.16
C VAL A 51 6.59 7.33 -16.08
N GLN A 52 7.22 8.48 -15.87
CA GLN A 52 7.00 9.66 -16.71
C GLN A 52 7.29 9.35 -18.19
N GLY A 53 6.33 9.69 -19.05
CA GLY A 53 6.38 9.39 -20.48
C GLY A 53 5.83 8.02 -20.88
N ILE A 54 5.35 7.22 -19.95
CA ILE A 54 4.58 6.01 -20.23
C ILE A 54 3.10 6.40 -20.23
N GLU A 55 2.47 6.34 -21.38
CA GLU A 55 1.01 6.51 -21.46
C GLU A 55 0.33 5.34 -20.75
N GLU A 56 -0.66 5.62 -19.91
CA GLU A 56 -1.41 4.60 -19.14
C GLU A 56 -0.48 3.59 -18.45
N PRO A 57 0.31 3.99 -17.46
CA PRO A 57 1.23 3.09 -16.77
C PRO A 57 0.46 1.97 -16.06
N PRO A 58 1.06 0.78 -15.90
CA PRO A 58 0.44 -0.32 -15.17
C PRO A 58 0.23 0.05 -13.69
N ILE A 59 -0.58 -0.73 -13.02
CA ILE A 59 -0.81 -0.56 -11.59
C ILE A 59 0.46 -0.94 -10.83
N VAL A 60 1.03 0.02 -10.11
CA VAL A 60 2.15 -0.20 -9.17
C VAL A 60 1.60 -0.20 -7.75
N ARG A 61 1.85 -1.27 -6.99
CA ARG A 61 1.34 -1.45 -5.62
C ARG A 61 2.43 -1.84 -4.64
N PHE A 62 2.35 -1.32 -3.43
CA PHE A 62 3.06 -1.90 -2.30
C PHE A 62 2.38 -3.20 -1.88
N ASN A 63 3.05 -4.33 -2.05
CA ASN A 63 2.49 -5.64 -1.72
C ASN A 63 3.51 -6.55 -0.99
N PRO A 64 3.91 -6.19 0.24
CA PRO A 64 4.85 -6.98 1.03
C PRO A 64 4.32 -8.38 1.35
N THR A 65 3.00 -8.55 1.40
CA THR A 65 2.38 -9.85 1.61
C THR A 65 2.69 -10.81 0.46
N ALA A 66 2.69 -10.32 -0.79
CA ALA A 66 3.08 -11.12 -1.95
C ALA A 66 4.57 -11.47 -1.91
N PHE A 67 5.45 -10.52 -1.56
CA PHE A 67 6.89 -10.81 -1.39
C PHE A 67 7.11 -11.93 -0.37
N LYS A 68 6.43 -11.87 0.77
CA LYS A 68 6.51 -12.90 1.81
C LYS A 68 5.89 -14.21 1.37
N LYS A 69 4.70 -14.18 0.72
CA LYS A 69 3.98 -15.39 0.29
C LYS A 69 4.78 -16.23 -0.70
N TYR A 70 5.47 -15.58 -1.63
CA TYR A 70 6.23 -16.22 -2.69
C TYR A 70 7.73 -16.27 -2.44
N ASP A 71 8.17 -15.87 -1.23
CA ASP A 71 9.59 -15.81 -0.81
C ASP A 71 10.47 -15.05 -1.81
N VAL A 72 10.02 -13.85 -2.22
CA VAL A 72 10.73 -13.02 -3.19
C VAL A 72 11.80 -12.21 -2.50
N ASN A 73 13.05 -12.64 -2.64
CA ASN A 73 14.24 -11.99 -2.07
C ASN A 73 15.11 -11.32 -3.14
N SER A 74 14.86 -11.61 -4.41
CA SER A 74 15.60 -11.09 -5.55
C SER A 74 14.67 -10.62 -6.66
N VAL A 75 15.11 -9.65 -7.45
CA VAL A 75 14.33 -8.99 -8.51
C VAL A 75 15.18 -8.76 -9.76
N PRO A 76 14.61 -8.68 -10.97
CA PRO A 76 13.18 -8.82 -11.24
C PRO A 76 12.69 -10.24 -11.01
N THR A 77 11.49 -10.39 -10.50
CA THR A 77 10.82 -11.68 -10.36
C THR A 77 9.45 -11.57 -11.01
N ILE A 78 9.11 -12.53 -11.84
CA ILE A 78 7.82 -12.58 -12.53
C ILE A 78 6.98 -13.73 -12.01
N LEU A 79 5.69 -13.46 -11.89
CA LEU A 79 4.68 -14.40 -11.38
C LEU A 79 3.54 -14.54 -12.39
N TYR A 80 3.24 -15.76 -12.77
CA TYR A 80 2.00 -16.12 -13.43
C TYR A 80 1.15 -16.95 -12.48
N ARG A 81 -0.10 -16.57 -12.27
CA ARG A 81 -1.02 -17.26 -11.37
C ARG A 81 -2.42 -17.33 -11.95
N GLU A 82 -3.02 -18.51 -11.88
CA GLU A 82 -4.45 -18.72 -12.10
C GLU A 82 -5.01 -19.58 -10.96
N LEU A 83 -6.12 -19.15 -10.39
CA LEU A 83 -6.73 -19.79 -9.22
C LEU A 83 -5.70 -19.96 -8.07
N ASP A 84 -5.43 -21.20 -7.68
CA ASP A 84 -4.53 -21.55 -6.58
C ASP A 84 -3.12 -21.95 -7.04
N ARG A 85 -2.92 -22.12 -8.35
CA ARG A 85 -1.65 -22.54 -8.93
C ARG A 85 -0.86 -21.37 -9.48
N TYR A 86 0.45 -21.41 -9.32
CA TYR A 86 1.34 -20.36 -9.80
C TYR A 86 2.68 -20.89 -10.29
N ILE A 87 3.29 -20.15 -11.18
CA ILE A 87 4.69 -20.29 -11.59
C ILE A 87 5.39 -18.99 -11.32
N ILE A 88 6.58 -19.06 -10.73
CA ILE A 88 7.39 -17.89 -10.38
C ILE A 88 8.85 -18.15 -10.74
N ALA A 89 9.53 -17.13 -11.24
CA ALA A 89 10.96 -17.15 -11.55
C ALA A 89 11.60 -15.78 -11.40
N SER A 90 12.86 -15.75 -10.95
CA SER A 90 13.65 -14.53 -10.77
C SER A 90 14.71 -14.42 -11.85
N GLY A 91 15.01 -13.17 -12.28
CA GLY A 91 16.04 -12.89 -13.29
C GLY A 91 15.57 -13.09 -14.73
N VAL A 92 14.29 -13.35 -14.95
CA VAL A 92 13.66 -13.43 -16.27
C VAL A 92 12.51 -12.45 -16.37
N THR A 93 12.17 -12.07 -17.61
CA THR A 93 11.10 -11.11 -17.90
C THR A 93 10.13 -11.61 -18.98
N SER A 94 10.26 -12.87 -19.41
CA SER A 94 9.39 -13.47 -20.43
C SER A 94 8.17 -14.13 -19.82
N PHE A 95 7.01 -13.51 -19.95
CA PHE A 95 5.73 -14.10 -19.54
C PHE A 95 5.31 -15.26 -20.46
N ASP A 96 5.64 -15.22 -21.73
CA ASP A 96 5.35 -16.33 -22.67
C ASP A 96 5.98 -17.64 -22.20
N TRP A 97 7.21 -17.56 -21.69
CA TRP A 97 7.88 -18.72 -21.10
C TRP A 97 7.15 -19.21 -19.85
N LEU A 98 6.78 -18.30 -18.92
CA LEU A 98 6.01 -18.66 -17.72
C LEU A 98 4.65 -19.30 -18.04
N GLU A 99 3.95 -18.79 -19.04
CA GLU A 99 2.67 -19.34 -19.49
C GLU A 99 2.83 -20.73 -20.10
N THR A 100 3.92 -20.95 -20.84
CA THR A 100 4.25 -22.26 -21.38
C THR A 100 4.55 -23.25 -20.26
N GLU A 101 5.38 -22.84 -19.30
CA GLU A 101 5.68 -23.66 -18.13
C GLU A 101 4.42 -23.94 -17.30
N TYR A 102 3.53 -22.97 -17.14
CA TYR A 102 2.27 -23.15 -16.43
C TYR A 102 1.38 -24.23 -17.09
N LYS A 103 1.37 -24.32 -18.42
CA LYS A 103 0.62 -25.34 -19.16
C LYS A 103 1.26 -26.72 -19.03
N ASN A 104 2.59 -26.77 -18.90
CA ASN A 104 3.35 -28.03 -18.83
C ASN A 104 3.38 -28.62 -17.40
N GLN A 105 3.16 -27.80 -16.38
CA GLN A 105 3.21 -28.21 -14.97
C GLN A 105 1.79 -28.38 -14.41
N ASN A 106 1.59 -29.35 -13.54
CA ASN A 106 0.31 -29.57 -12.85
C ASN A 106 0.27 -28.96 -11.45
N GLU A 107 1.42 -28.53 -10.93
CA GLU A 107 1.59 -27.96 -9.59
C GLU A 107 2.20 -26.57 -9.64
N SER A 108 2.18 -25.86 -8.50
CA SER A 108 2.88 -24.60 -8.37
C SER A 108 4.38 -24.82 -8.32
N VAL A 109 5.13 -24.08 -9.12
CA VAL A 109 6.59 -24.22 -9.21
C VAL A 109 7.27 -22.89 -9.01
N ASN A 110 8.33 -22.90 -8.19
CA ASN A 110 9.27 -21.82 -8.07
C ASN A 110 10.60 -22.25 -8.71
N TYR A 111 10.94 -21.64 -9.84
CA TYR A 111 12.18 -21.91 -10.57
C TYR A 111 13.41 -21.28 -9.93
N GLY A 112 13.21 -20.43 -8.90
CA GLY A 112 14.31 -19.72 -8.27
C GLY A 112 14.94 -18.67 -9.19
N VAL A 113 16.25 -18.47 -9.02
CA VAL A 113 17.02 -17.50 -9.79
C VAL A 113 17.54 -18.15 -11.07
N THR A 114 17.08 -17.66 -12.21
CA THR A 114 17.40 -18.18 -13.55
C THR A 114 18.18 -17.18 -14.43
N GLY A 115 18.37 -15.95 -13.95
CA GLY A 115 19.09 -14.89 -14.67
C GLY A 115 19.65 -13.82 -13.73
N PRO A 116 20.12 -12.70 -14.26
CA PRO A 116 20.66 -11.61 -13.45
C PRO A 116 19.61 -11.02 -12.50
N VAL A 117 19.97 -10.85 -11.24
CA VAL A 117 19.08 -10.33 -10.20
C VAL A 117 19.79 -9.33 -9.30
N SER A 118 18.98 -8.44 -8.72
CA SER A 118 19.34 -7.57 -7.61
C SER A 118 18.62 -8.04 -6.34
N GLN A 119 19.17 -7.77 -5.16
CA GLN A 119 18.52 -8.10 -3.90
C GLN A 119 17.43 -7.10 -3.56
N VAL A 120 16.37 -7.56 -2.91
CA VAL A 120 15.34 -6.67 -2.36
C VAL A 120 15.92 -5.92 -1.16
N ILE A 121 15.94 -4.58 -1.22
CA ILE A 121 16.53 -3.73 -0.16
C ILE A 121 15.50 -3.02 0.69
N GLU A 122 14.27 -2.94 0.22
CA GLU A 122 13.18 -2.30 0.95
C GLU A 122 12.76 -3.15 2.13
N LYS A 123 12.61 -2.49 3.28
CA LYS A 123 11.90 -3.09 4.40
C LYS A 123 10.42 -3.17 4.07
N SER A 124 9.78 -4.27 4.47
CA SER A 124 8.32 -4.40 4.34
C SER A 124 7.62 -3.16 4.90
N ILE A 125 6.75 -2.54 4.11
CA ILE A 125 5.99 -1.36 4.58
C ILE A 125 5.15 -1.69 5.82
N ILE A 126 4.68 -2.94 5.95
CA ILE A 126 3.92 -3.40 7.13
C ILE A 126 4.82 -3.42 8.36
N ASP A 127 6.04 -3.91 8.25
CA ASP A 127 6.97 -4.00 9.38
C ASP A 127 7.46 -2.60 9.78
N GLU A 128 7.72 -1.74 8.80
CA GLU A 128 8.03 -0.32 9.04
C GLU A 128 6.89 0.41 9.78
N MET A 129 5.65 0.18 9.36
CA MET A 129 4.49 0.75 10.05
C MET A 129 4.35 0.22 11.47
N LYS A 130 4.54 -1.07 11.70
CA LYS A 130 4.48 -1.67 13.06
C LYS A 130 5.55 -1.08 13.97
N GLU A 131 6.78 -0.92 13.50
CA GLU A 131 7.85 -0.29 14.28
C GLU A 131 7.54 1.17 14.61
N ARG A 132 7.07 1.94 13.64
CA ARG A 132 6.67 3.34 13.86
C ARG A 132 5.54 3.44 14.88
N MET A 133 4.54 2.55 14.80
CA MET A 133 3.43 2.50 15.76
C MET A 133 3.89 2.10 17.17
N ALA A 134 4.81 1.14 17.28
CA ALA A 134 5.36 0.69 18.57
C ALA A 134 6.18 1.79 19.26
N ASN A 135 6.90 2.60 18.48
CA ASN A 135 7.74 3.70 18.97
C ASN A 135 7.01 5.04 19.08
N TYR A 136 5.71 5.07 18.74
CA TYR A 136 4.94 6.31 18.73
C TYR A 136 4.42 6.64 20.13
N ASP A 137 4.69 7.86 20.59
CA ASP A 137 4.18 8.34 21.89
C ASP A 137 2.71 8.72 21.82
N TRP A 138 1.85 7.73 21.98
CA TRP A 138 0.40 7.88 21.98
C TRP A 138 -0.10 8.78 23.10
N LYS A 139 0.60 8.84 24.25
CA LYS A 139 0.20 9.67 25.38
C LYS A 139 0.42 11.16 25.05
N ALA A 140 1.58 11.48 24.51
CA ALA A 140 1.87 12.86 24.08
C ALA A 140 0.93 13.31 22.96
N GLN A 141 0.64 12.43 21.99
CA GLN A 141 -0.29 12.74 20.91
C GLN A 141 -1.71 12.97 21.42
N ARG A 142 -2.18 12.09 22.30
CA ARG A 142 -3.51 12.24 22.91
C ARG A 142 -3.63 13.57 23.66
N LYS A 143 -2.59 13.92 24.44
CA LYS A 143 -2.54 15.20 25.14
C LYS A 143 -2.62 16.38 24.16
N ARG A 144 -1.79 16.39 23.11
CA ARG A 144 -1.81 17.44 22.09
C ARG A 144 -3.17 17.58 21.41
N THR A 145 -3.82 16.45 21.09
CA THR A 145 -5.14 16.47 20.47
C THR A 145 -6.18 17.07 21.41
N ILE A 146 -6.18 16.69 22.68
CA ILE A 146 -7.08 17.24 23.70
C ILE A 146 -6.81 18.72 23.87
N ASP A 147 -5.57 19.14 24.07
CA ASP A 147 -5.17 20.53 24.24
C ASP A 147 -5.59 21.37 23.01
N SER A 148 -5.36 20.85 21.80
CA SER A 148 -5.77 21.51 20.55
C SER A 148 -7.30 21.60 20.38
N PHE A 149 -8.04 20.58 20.85
CA PHE A 149 -9.50 20.63 20.86
C PHE A 149 -10.01 21.73 21.78
N TRP A 150 -9.53 21.76 23.02
CA TRP A 150 -9.96 22.75 24.00
C TRP A 150 -9.51 24.18 23.64
N SER A 151 -8.34 24.38 23.02
CA SER A 151 -7.88 25.68 22.58
C SER A 151 -8.67 26.28 21.42
N ARG A 152 -9.44 25.45 20.68
CA ARG A 152 -10.28 25.93 19.56
C ARG A 152 -11.75 26.13 19.95
N GLN A 153 -12.12 25.82 21.18
CA GLN A 153 -13.48 26.02 21.67
C GLN A 153 -13.65 27.47 22.14
N ASP A 154 -14.48 28.23 21.45
CA ASP A 154 -14.96 29.52 21.92
C ASP A 154 -16.02 29.26 22.98
N TYR A 155 -15.63 29.43 24.24
CA TYR A 155 -16.58 29.36 25.35
C TYR A 155 -17.33 30.67 25.46
N THR A 156 -18.61 30.64 25.13
CA THR A 156 -19.50 31.74 25.50
C THR A 156 -19.88 31.55 26.97
N PRO A 157 -19.49 32.46 27.88
CA PRO A 157 -19.89 32.35 29.27
C PRO A 157 -21.40 32.46 29.34
N LEU A 158 -22.05 31.44 29.93
CA LEU A 158 -23.48 31.48 30.16
C LEU A 158 -23.79 32.61 31.13
N PRO A 159 -24.83 33.42 30.89
CA PRO A 159 -25.22 34.45 31.82
C PRO A 159 -25.61 33.81 33.17
N ARG A 160 -25.25 34.46 34.24
CA ARG A 160 -25.56 34.00 35.59
C ARG A 160 -27.08 33.96 35.73
N ALA A 161 -27.63 32.82 36.11
CA ALA A 161 -29.07 32.71 36.40
C ALA A 161 -29.46 33.71 37.51
N THR A 162 -30.38 34.58 37.22
CA THR A 162 -30.91 35.60 38.15
C THR A 162 -32.22 35.21 38.78
N SER A 163 -32.85 34.14 38.26
CA SER A 163 -34.11 33.56 38.78
C SER A 163 -34.13 32.07 38.63
N THR A 164 -34.84 31.39 39.50
CA THR A 164 -35.12 29.95 39.34
C THR A 164 -36.40 29.83 38.51
N GLU A 165 -36.29 29.23 37.32
CA GLU A 165 -37.47 28.89 36.49
C GLU A 165 -37.58 27.39 36.42
N GLU A 166 -38.77 26.88 36.67
CA GLU A 166 -39.11 25.48 36.52
C GLU A 166 -39.78 25.29 35.16
N TRP A 167 -39.19 24.43 34.31
CA TRP A 167 -39.75 24.09 33.02
C TRP A 167 -40.22 22.63 33.06
N LEU A 168 -41.52 22.43 32.80
CA LEU A 168 -42.07 21.11 32.57
C LEU A 168 -41.78 20.73 31.11
N ILE A 169 -40.82 19.86 30.92
CA ILE A 169 -40.53 19.34 29.58
C ILE A 169 -41.43 18.11 29.37
N ASP A 170 -42.37 18.20 28.44
CA ASP A 170 -43.15 17.04 28.00
C ASP A 170 -42.28 16.21 27.05
N PRO A 171 -41.88 15.00 27.46
CA PRO A 171 -41.00 14.17 26.63
C PRO A 171 -41.76 13.45 25.50
N THR A 172 -43.05 13.69 25.32
CA THR A 172 -43.84 13.08 24.25
C THR A 172 -43.40 13.61 22.88
N ILE A 173 -42.58 12.82 22.19
CA ILE A 173 -42.28 13.03 20.78
C ILE A 173 -43.47 12.47 19.98
N SER A 174 -44.36 13.34 19.49
CA SER A 174 -45.36 12.93 18.50
C SER A 174 -44.65 12.69 17.17
N ALA A 175 -44.48 11.44 16.78
CA ALA A 175 -44.04 11.10 15.43
C ALA A 175 -45.14 11.55 14.45
N SER A 176 -44.83 12.51 13.58
CA SER A 176 -45.71 12.87 12.48
C SER A 176 -45.83 11.67 11.52
N LYS A 177 -47.04 11.38 11.14
CA LYS A 177 -47.50 10.19 10.41
C LYS A 177 -47.21 10.25 8.91
N ASP A 178 -46.25 11.05 8.45
CA ASP A 178 -45.96 11.21 7.02
C ASP A 178 -44.51 10.79 6.71
N ILE A 179 -44.34 9.47 6.66
CA ILE A 179 -43.26 8.85 5.86
C ILE A 179 -44.02 7.95 4.88
N SER A 180 -44.34 8.49 3.71
CA SER A 180 -44.74 7.75 2.51
C SER A 180 -43.54 7.52 1.64
#